data_a40d3c9fb1c78d2c5dbee1bfad59392c
#
_entry.id   a40d3c9fb1c78d2c5dbee1bfad59392c
#
_cell.length_a   1.000
_cell.length_b   1.000
_cell.length_c   1.000
_cell.angle_alpha   90.00
_cell.angle_beta   90.00
_cell.angle_gamma   90.00
#
_symmetry.space_group_name_H-M   'P 1'
#
loop_
_entity.id
_entity.type
_entity.pdbx_description
1 polymer ?
#
loop_
_entity_poly.entity_id
_entity_poly.type
_entity_poly.pdbx_seq_one_letter_code
_entity_poly.pdbx_strand_id
1 'polypeptide(L)'
;EAMYRAKKLGRNCVYVSRLDDRDMCGHTRLIWKKELESGVDIIDEQHKGLFKMANLLINLSISGAEPEVVSSNIALAIKLIEEHFRTEEKILYDMGYPKLKEHADSHNRLLKKARRLQEAYEKGEVRLSAIFTFLIDDVIIHHSKMEDAEYFPHVQKMKNDFP
;
A
#
# COMPACT_ATOMS: atom_id res chain seq x y z
N GLU A 1 -22.01 -2.92 -1.71
CA GLU A 1 -21.20 -4.01 -1.14
C GLU A 1 -19.89 -3.51 -0.50
N ALA A 2 -19.15 -2.57 -1.10
CA ALA A 2 -17.93 -2.00 -0.53
C ALA A 2 -18.18 -1.27 0.80
N MET A 3 -19.30 -0.53 0.92
CA MET A 3 -19.72 0.14 2.15
C MET A 3 -20.08 -0.82 3.29
N TYR A 4 -20.56 -2.03 2.97
CA TYR A 4 -20.90 -3.05 3.95
C TYR A 4 -19.67 -3.76 4.53
N ARG A 5 -18.65 -4.00 3.68
CA ARG A 5 -17.34 -4.52 4.13
C ARG A 5 -16.58 -3.53 5.00
N ALA A 6 -16.63 -2.22 4.67
CA ALA A 6 -16.01 -1.16 5.47
C ALA A 6 -16.58 -1.05 6.88
N LYS A 7 -17.89 -1.33 7.09
CA LYS A 7 -18.52 -1.36 8.42
C LYS A 7 -18.07 -2.54 9.29
N LYS A 8 -17.64 -3.65 8.68
CA LYS A 8 -17.20 -4.87 9.39
C LYS A 8 -15.74 -4.80 9.86
N LEU A 9 -14.91 -3.91 9.26
CA LEU A 9 -13.48 -3.77 9.51
C LEU A 9 -13.10 -2.58 10.41
N GLY A 10 -14.07 -1.98 11.11
CA GLY A 10 -13.83 -0.86 12.02
C GLY A 10 -13.85 0.51 11.34
N ARG A 11 -14.32 1.54 12.06
CA ARG A 11 -14.68 2.88 11.56
C ARG A 11 -13.54 3.73 10.98
N ASN A 12 -12.36 3.20 10.77
CA ASN A 12 -11.19 3.94 10.29
C ASN A 12 -10.61 3.34 9.00
N CYS A 13 -11.46 2.96 8.05
CA CYS A 13 -11.06 2.38 6.78
C CYS A 13 -10.61 3.46 5.78
N VAL A 14 -9.64 3.09 4.92
CA VAL A 14 -9.33 3.82 3.69
C VAL A 14 -10.62 3.99 2.89
N TYR A 15 -11.06 5.23 2.70
CA TYR A 15 -12.29 5.51 1.98
C TYR A 15 -12.03 5.35 0.48
N VAL A 16 -12.67 4.36 -0.11
CA VAL A 16 -12.88 4.32 -1.55
C VAL A 16 -14.06 5.25 -1.81
N SER A 17 -13.81 6.52 -2.13
CA SER A 17 -14.88 7.42 -2.52
C SER A 17 -15.31 7.14 -3.94
N ARG A 18 -16.58 6.80 -4.15
CA ARG A 18 -17.24 7.10 -5.42
C ARG A 18 -17.30 8.62 -5.50
N LEU A 19 -16.68 9.19 -6.51
CA LEU A 19 -16.94 10.58 -6.87
C LEU A 19 -18.38 10.63 -7.43
N ASP A 20 -19.35 11.00 -6.60
CA ASP A 20 -20.57 11.61 -7.08
C ASP A 20 -20.18 13.01 -7.53
N ASP A 21 -20.10 13.21 -8.82
CA ASP A 21 -20.78 14.24 -9.59
C ASP A 21 -20.22 14.31 -11.02
N ARG A 22 -21.07 13.93 -11.97
CA ARG A 22 -21.11 14.38 -13.36
C ARG A 22 -20.05 13.93 -14.35
N ASP A 23 -19.11 13.02 -14.03
CA ASP A 23 -18.38 12.29 -15.04
C ASP A 23 -18.80 10.82 -15.03
N MET A 24 -19.32 10.35 -16.15
CA MET A 24 -20.01 9.06 -16.33
C MET A 24 -19.10 7.83 -16.22
N CYS A 25 -18.10 7.85 -15.37
CA CYS A 25 -17.28 6.71 -14.96
C CYS A 25 -17.03 6.80 -13.46
N GLY A 26 -17.77 6.04 -12.66
CA GLY A 26 -17.57 5.94 -11.20
C GLY A 26 -16.22 5.33 -10.84
N HIS A 27 -15.16 6.13 -10.93
CA HIS A 27 -13.79 5.69 -10.67
C HIS A 27 -13.56 5.57 -9.17
N THR A 28 -13.32 4.35 -8.74
CA THR A 28 -12.80 4.07 -7.40
C THR A 28 -11.40 4.68 -7.28
N ARG A 29 -11.20 5.63 -6.37
CA ARG A 29 -9.91 6.27 -6.11
C ARG A 29 -9.52 6.13 -4.65
N LEU A 30 -8.28 5.74 -4.39
CA LEU A 30 -7.68 5.75 -3.07
C LEU A 30 -7.24 7.17 -2.71
N ILE A 31 -7.64 7.65 -1.53
CA ILE A 31 -7.30 9.00 -1.05
C ILE A 31 -6.39 8.85 0.17
N TRP A 32 -5.21 9.49 0.10
CA TRP A 32 -4.33 9.64 1.25
C TRP A 32 -4.98 10.54 2.29
N LYS A 33 -4.90 10.16 3.55
CA LYS A 33 -5.42 10.94 4.67
C LYS A 33 -4.34 11.14 5.72
N LYS A 34 -4.44 12.25 6.44
CA LYS A 34 -3.50 12.61 7.50
C LYS A 34 -3.38 11.56 8.61
N GLU A 35 -4.44 10.83 8.88
CA GLU A 35 -4.46 9.74 9.86
C GLU A 35 -3.59 8.53 9.48
N LEU A 36 -3.03 8.53 8.26
CA LEU A 36 -2.11 7.51 7.76
C LEU A 36 -0.64 7.93 7.89
N GLU A 37 -0.36 9.14 8.37
CA GLU A 37 1.00 9.64 8.53
C GLU A 37 1.72 8.92 9.68
N SER A 38 2.90 8.38 9.37
CA SER A 38 3.81 7.75 10.35
C SER A 38 4.53 8.80 11.21
N GLY A 39 4.56 10.04 10.72
CA GLY A 39 5.36 11.13 11.27
C GLY A 39 6.83 11.08 10.83
N VAL A 40 7.20 10.21 9.90
CA VAL A 40 8.52 10.18 9.25
C VAL A 40 8.33 10.57 7.79
N ASP A 41 8.78 11.76 7.41
CA ASP A 41 8.47 12.37 6.11
C ASP A 41 8.79 11.45 4.92
N ILE A 42 9.93 10.76 4.93
CA ILE A 42 10.32 9.88 3.83
C ILE A 42 9.40 8.65 3.72
N ILE A 43 8.95 8.07 4.85
CA ILE A 43 7.99 6.96 4.88
C ILE A 43 6.64 7.46 4.34
N ASP A 44 6.18 8.61 4.81
CA ASP A 44 4.90 9.19 4.41
C ASP A 44 4.87 9.54 2.91
N GLU A 45 5.97 10.05 2.35
CA GLU A 45 6.07 10.31 0.90
C GLU A 45 6.09 9.01 0.08
N GLN A 46 6.76 7.96 0.58
CA GLN A 46 6.75 6.65 -0.08
C GLN A 46 5.35 6.01 -0.03
N HIS A 47 4.65 6.07 1.10
CA HIS A 47 3.25 5.64 1.21
C HIS A 47 2.35 6.38 0.21
N LYS A 48 2.46 7.71 0.11
CA LYS A 48 1.73 8.50 -0.91
C LYS A 48 2.06 8.04 -2.33
N GLY A 49 3.32 7.65 -2.58
CA GLY A 49 3.76 7.05 -3.85
C GLY A 49 3.04 5.75 -4.16
N LEU A 50 2.91 4.85 -3.18
CA LEU A 50 2.16 3.59 -3.32
C LEU A 50 0.67 3.82 -3.61
N PHE A 51 0.04 4.81 -2.96
CA PHE A 51 -1.35 5.20 -3.26
C PHE A 51 -1.51 5.72 -4.70
N LYS A 52 -0.56 6.54 -5.18
CA LYS A 52 -0.55 7.03 -6.56
C LYS A 52 -0.41 5.87 -7.55
N MET A 53 0.47 4.91 -7.26
CA MET A 53 0.68 3.72 -8.09
C MET A 53 -0.56 2.82 -8.13
N ALA A 54 -1.21 2.57 -7.01
CA ALA A 54 -2.46 1.82 -6.97
C ALA A 54 -3.57 2.49 -7.80
N ASN A 55 -3.70 3.83 -7.69
CA ASN A 55 -4.64 4.60 -8.51
C ASN A 55 -4.31 4.54 -10.01
N LEU A 56 -3.01 4.57 -10.37
CA LEU A 56 -2.58 4.41 -11.77
C LEU A 56 -3.01 3.05 -12.32
N LEU A 57 -2.75 1.96 -11.59
CA LEU A 57 -3.16 0.61 -12.01
C LEU A 57 -4.68 0.48 -12.14
N ILE A 58 -5.46 1.09 -11.24
CA ILE A 58 -6.92 1.17 -11.36
C ILE A 58 -7.32 1.85 -12.68
N ASN A 59 -6.73 3.00 -12.99
CA ASN A 59 -7.01 3.74 -14.23
C ASN A 59 -6.63 2.93 -15.48
N LEU A 60 -5.47 2.27 -15.48
CA LEU A 60 -5.03 1.41 -16.58
C LEU A 60 -6.03 0.26 -16.82
N SER A 61 -6.55 -0.34 -15.75
CA SER A 61 -7.60 -1.37 -15.86
C SER A 61 -8.89 -0.86 -16.49
N ILE A 62 -9.32 0.33 -16.11
CA ILE A 62 -10.58 0.93 -16.58
C ILE A 62 -10.46 1.39 -18.03
N SER A 63 -9.30 1.94 -18.42
CA SER A 63 -9.04 2.41 -19.79
C SER A 63 -8.82 1.28 -20.79
N GLY A 64 -8.72 0.02 -20.34
CA GLY A 64 -8.39 -1.10 -21.21
C GLY A 64 -6.98 -1.01 -21.78
N ALA A 65 -6.03 -0.56 -20.97
CA ALA A 65 -4.64 -0.43 -21.39
C ALA A 65 -4.06 -1.79 -21.84
N GLU A 66 -3.08 -1.72 -22.75
CA GLU A 66 -2.40 -2.92 -23.26
C GLU A 66 -1.74 -3.73 -22.11
N PRO A 67 -1.78 -5.08 -22.19
CA PRO A 67 -1.26 -5.95 -21.13
C PRO A 67 0.18 -5.66 -20.74
N GLU A 68 1.04 -5.30 -21.72
CA GLU A 68 2.44 -4.97 -21.52
C GLU A 68 2.63 -3.69 -20.69
N VAL A 69 1.77 -2.69 -20.89
CA VAL A 69 1.75 -1.45 -20.10
C VAL A 69 1.35 -1.77 -18.66
N VAL A 70 0.34 -2.61 -18.49
CA VAL A 70 -0.11 -3.03 -17.15
C VAL A 70 0.98 -3.82 -16.43
N SER A 71 1.59 -4.82 -17.09
CA SER A 71 2.70 -5.62 -16.53
C SER A 71 3.88 -4.77 -16.10
N SER A 72 4.28 -3.80 -16.93
CA SER A 72 5.38 -2.87 -16.61
C SER A 72 5.07 -2.04 -15.36
N ASN A 73 3.82 -1.60 -15.19
CA ASN A 73 3.40 -0.85 -14.01
C ASN A 73 3.24 -1.72 -12.76
N ILE A 74 2.87 -3.00 -12.90
CA ILE A 74 2.92 -3.98 -11.78
C ILE A 74 4.36 -4.16 -11.31
N ALA A 75 5.31 -4.35 -12.22
CA ALA A 75 6.73 -4.47 -11.89
C ALA A 75 7.26 -3.21 -11.17
N LEU A 76 6.86 -2.02 -11.64
CA LEU A 76 7.21 -0.76 -10.97
C LEU A 76 6.59 -0.66 -9.57
N ALA A 77 5.34 -1.07 -9.38
CA ALA A 77 4.70 -1.12 -8.06
C ALA A 77 5.47 -1.99 -7.08
N ILE A 78 5.90 -3.19 -7.51
CA ILE A 78 6.69 -4.10 -6.67
C ILE A 78 8.03 -3.48 -6.30
N LYS A 79 8.70 -2.80 -7.24
CA LYS A 79 9.95 -2.10 -6.98
C LYS A 79 9.77 -0.99 -5.93
N LEU A 80 8.71 -0.20 -6.03
CA LEU A 80 8.40 0.85 -5.06
C LEU A 80 8.13 0.27 -3.67
N ILE A 81 7.41 -0.85 -3.57
CA ILE A 81 7.18 -1.56 -2.31
C ILE A 81 8.52 -2.04 -1.72
N GLU A 82 9.39 -2.63 -2.54
CA GLU A 82 10.70 -3.11 -2.09
C GLU A 82 11.61 -1.98 -1.59
N GLU A 83 11.63 -0.85 -2.29
CA GLU A 83 12.38 0.35 -1.89
C GLU A 83 11.84 0.94 -0.58
N HIS A 84 10.51 0.99 -0.44
CA HIS A 84 9.85 1.43 0.78
C HIS A 84 10.23 0.54 1.97
N PHE A 85 10.08 -0.77 1.88
CA PHE A 85 10.40 -1.70 2.94
C PHE A 85 11.86 -1.61 3.39
N ARG A 86 12.81 -1.49 2.45
CA ARG A 86 14.23 -1.28 2.77
C ARG A 86 14.48 0.03 3.51
N THR A 87 13.82 1.10 3.09
CA THR A 87 13.95 2.42 3.75
C THR A 87 13.43 2.36 5.16
N GLU A 88 12.25 1.78 5.34
CA GLU A 88 11.59 1.64 6.62
C GLU A 88 12.38 0.76 7.58
N GLU A 89 12.80 -0.44 7.16
CA GLU A 89 13.63 -1.33 7.96
C GLU A 89 14.93 -0.66 8.43
N LYS A 90 15.56 0.12 7.55
CA LYS A 90 16.76 0.89 7.92
C LYS A 90 16.45 1.92 9.01
N ILE A 91 15.37 2.68 8.86
CA ILE A 91 14.96 3.69 9.86
C ILE A 91 14.64 3.03 11.20
N LEU A 92 13.89 1.94 11.19
CA LEU A 92 13.51 1.19 12.38
C LEU A 92 14.73 0.56 13.06
N TYR A 93 15.72 0.10 12.28
CA TYR A 93 17.00 -0.37 12.79
C TYR A 93 17.78 0.75 13.49
N ASP A 94 17.93 1.90 12.83
CA ASP A 94 18.65 3.06 13.35
C ASP A 94 18.00 3.60 14.64
N MET A 95 16.67 3.44 14.77
CA MET A 95 15.90 3.81 15.97
C MET A 95 15.85 2.71 17.06
N GLY A 96 16.42 1.54 16.82
CA GLY A 96 16.41 0.43 17.78
C GLY A 96 15.01 -0.14 18.04
N TYR A 97 14.17 -0.22 17.01
CA TYR A 97 12.80 -0.76 17.15
C TYR A 97 12.83 -2.24 17.58
N PRO A 98 12.20 -2.61 18.72
CA PRO A 98 12.39 -3.94 19.29
C PRO A 98 11.76 -5.08 18.48
N LYS A 99 10.75 -4.80 17.66
CA LYS A 99 10.06 -5.79 16.83
C LYS A 99 10.49 -5.75 15.34
N LEU A 100 11.67 -5.17 15.06
CA LEU A 100 12.15 -5.02 13.68
C LEU A 100 12.17 -6.36 12.91
N LYS A 101 12.58 -7.44 13.59
CA LYS A 101 12.68 -8.76 12.93
C LYS A 101 11.32 -9.26 12.45
N GLU A 102 10.31 -9.22 13.33
CA GLU A 102 8.95 -9.64 13.00
C GLU A 102 8.37 -8.79 11.86
N HIS A 103 8.63 -7.50 11.88
CA HIS A 103 8.21 -6.55 10.87
C HIS A 103 8.88 -6.86 9.51
N ALA A 104 10.19 -7.05 9.46
CA ALA A 104 10.92 -7.45 8.26
C ALA A 104 10.47 -8.83 7.71
N ASP A 105 10.09 -9.77 8.58
CA ASP A 105 9.51 -11.05 8.17
C ASP A 105 8.15 -10.86 7.47
N SER A 106 7.34 -9.86 7.90
CA SER A 106 6.10 -9.47 7.20
C SER A 106 6.40 -8.91 5.82
N HIS A 107 7.35 -7.97 5.68
CA HIS A 107 7.82 -7.45 4.39
C HIS A 107 8.23 -8.55 3.41
N ASN A 108 9.01 -9.51 3.88
CA ASN A 108 9.44 -10.64 3.06
C ASN A 108 8.27 -11.51 2.57
N ARG A 109 7.23 -11.71 3.40
CA ARG A 109 6.01 -12.43 2.99
C ARG A 109 5.25 -11.65 1.91
N LEU A 110 5.10 -10.33 2.09
CA LEU A 110 4.42 -9.47 1.12
C LEU A 110 5.16 -9.45 -0.22
N LEU A 111 6.48 -9.28 -0.23
CA LEU A 111 7.27 -9.29 -1.48
C LEU A 111 7.19 -10.63 -2.21
N LYS A 112 7.24 -11.76 -1.48
CA LYS A 112 7.05 -13.08 -2.09
C LYS A 112 5.66 -13.22 -2.72
N LYS A 113 4.61 -12.72 -2.04
CA LYS A 113 3.24 -12.74 -2.58
C LYS A 113 3.12 -11.85 -3.81
N ALA A 114 3.69 -10.63 -3.78
CA ALA A 114 3.70 -9.71 -4.90
C ALA A 114 4.32 -10.33 -6.17
N ARG A 115 5.50 -10.92 -6.05
CA ARG A 115 6.21 -11.55 -7.18
C ARG A 115 5.44 -12.75 -7.75
N ARG A 116 4.83 -13.59 -6.90
CA ARG A 116 3.98 -14.69 -7.36
C ARG A 116 2.74 -14.20 -8.11
N LEU A 117 2.12 -13.12 -7.63
CA LEU A 117 0.97 -12.52 -8.30
C LEU A 117 1.36 -11.90 -9.64
N GLN A 118 2.52 -11.26 -9.74
CA GLN A 118 3.05 -10.76 -11.01
C GLN A 118 3.24 -11.89 -12.01
N GLU A 119 3.95 -12.95 -11.63
CA GLU A 119 4.18 -14.12 -12.49
C GLU A 119 2.87 -14.78 -12.96
N ALA A 120 1.91 -14.92 -12.04
CA ALA A 120 0.60 -15.49 -12.35
C ALA A 120 -0.21 -14.58 -13.30
N TYR A 121 -0.09 -13.25 -13.14
CA TYR A 121 -0.72 -12.30 -14.06
C TYR A 121 -0.10 -12.38 -15.47
N GLU A 122 1.22 -12.42 -15.58
CA GLU A 122 1.93 -12.54 -16.86
C GLU A 122 1.61 -13.85 -17.60
N LYS A 123 1.29 -14.92 -16.85
CA LYS A 123 0.83 -16.22 -17.40
C LYS A 123 -0.68 -16.24 -17.71
N GLY A 124 -1.43 -15.20 -17.37
CA GLY A 124 -2.89 -15.17 -17.51
C GLY A 124 -3.65 -16.04 -16.50
N GLU A 125 -2.98 -16.51 -15.44
CA GLU A 125 -3.56 -17.37 -14.40
C GLU A 125 -4.43 -16.59 -13.41
N VAL A 126 -4.15 -15.30 -13.24
CA VAL A 126 -4.92 -14.38 -12.39
C VAL A 126 -5.30 -13.12 -13.14
N ARG A 127 -6.39 -12.50 -12.72
CA ARG A 127 -6.83 -11.21 -13.25
C ARG A 127 -6.16 -10.06 -12.50
N LEU A 128 -6.11 -8.88 -13.13
CA LEU A 128 -5.61 -7.65 -12.52
C LEU A 128 -6.30 -7.30 -11.19
N SER A 129 -7.54 -7.73 -10.99
CA SER A 129 -8.24 -7.59 -9.71
C SER A 129 -7.54 -8.27 -8.53
N ALA A 130 -6.79 -9.35 -8.75
CA ALA A 130 -5.99 -9.99 -7.69
C ALA A 130 -4.81 -9.10 -7.26
N ILE A 131 -4.20 -8.39 -8.21
CA ILE A 131 -3.15 -7.40 -7.92
C ILE A 131 -3.73 -6.24 -7.10
N PHE A 132 -4.93 -5.75 -7.45
CA PHE A 132 -5.59 -4.69 -6.67
C PHE A 132 -5.93 -5.12 -5.26
N THR A 133 -6.50 -6.33 -5.11
CA THR A 133 -6.79 -6.87 -3.78
C THR A 133 -5.52 -6.93 -2.93
N PHE A 134 -4.42 -7.41 -3.50
CA PHE A 134 -3.12 -7.44 -2.82
C PHE A 134 -2.65 -6.03 -2.42
N LEU A 135 -2.63 -5.08 -3.36
CA LEU A 135 -2.14 -3.72 -3.08
C LEU A 135 -3.02 -3.00 -2.05
N ILE A 136 -4.33 -3.15 -2.13
CA ILE A 136 -5.26 -2.43 -1.26
C ILE A 136 -5.37 -3.12 0.10
N ASP A 137 -5.66 -4.41 0.12
CA ASP A 137 -5.98 -5.12 1.35
C ASP A 137 -4.72 -5.52 2.12
N ASP A 138 -3.70 -6.07 1.44
CA ASP A 138 -2.52 -6.58 2.13
C ASP A 138 -1.50 -5.45 2.39
N VAL A 139 -1.18 -4.60 1.38
CA VAL A 139 -0.13 -3.59 1.54
C VAL A 139 -0.67 -2.33 2.21
N ILE A 140 -1.73 -1.71 1.67
CA ILE A 140 -2.20 -0.41 2.16
C ILE A 140 -2.99 -0.55 3.46
N ILE A 141 -3.96 -1.48 3.53
CA ILE A 141 -4.84 -1.59 4.70
C ILE A 141 -4.17 -2.39 5.81
N HIS A 142 -3.71 -3.59 5.51
CA HIS A 142 -3.20 -4.47 6.57
C HIS A 142 -1.81 -4.00 7.01
N HIS A 143 -0.87 -3.86 6.10
CA HIS A 143 0.50 -3.52 6.43
C HIS A 143 0.62 -2.04 6.85
N SER A 144 0.49 -1.09 5.92
CA SER A 144 0.78 0.32 6.22
C SER A 144 -0.13 0.94 7.29
N LYS A 145 -1.38 0.49 7.42
CA LYS A 145 -2.30 1.06 8.41
C LYS A 145 -2.29 0.34 9.75
N MET A 146 -2.03 -0.98 9.78
CA MET A 146 -2.13 -1.76 11.02
C MET A 146 -0.76 -2.17 11.56
N GLU A 147 0.11 -2.75 10.71
CA GLU A 147 1.42 -3.21 11.17
C GLU A 147 2.38 -2.05 11.40
N ASP A 148 2.43 -1.05 10.48
CA ASP A 148 3.29 0.12 10.63
C ASP A 148 2.86 1.00 11.79
N ALA A 149 1.55 1.09 12.06
CA ALA A 149 1.05 1.83 13.22
C ALA A 149 1.60 1.34 14.55
N GLU A 150 2.10 0.11 14.63
CA GLU A 150 2.70 -0.42 15.87
C GLU A 150 4.02 0.28 16.23
N TYR A 151 4.79 0.77 15.26
CA TYR A 151 6.03 1.48 15.56
C TYR A 151 5.86 3.00 15.72
N PHE A 152 4.74 3.61 15.35
CA PHE A 152 4.53 5.06 15.44
C PHE A 152 4.80 5.62 16.85
N PRO A 153 4.33 5.00 17.95
CA PRO A 153 4.67 5.49 19.29
C PRO A 153 6.18 5.45 19.60
N HIS A 154 6.90 4.46 19.06
CA HIS A 154 8.35 4.35 19.22
C HIS A 154 9.08 5.49 18.49
N VAL A 155 8.68 5.79 17.25
CA VAL A 155 9.20 6.93 16.47
C VAL A 155 8.95 8.25 17.17
N GLN A 156 7.73 8.48 17.68
CA GLN A 156 7.40 9.72 18.39
C GLN A 156 8.24 9.89 19.67
N LYS A 157 8.45 8.82 20.44
CA LYS A 157 9.30 8.85 21.61
C LYS A 157 10.73 9.22 21.25
N MET A 158 11.32 8.60 20.23
CA MET A 158 12.70 8.88 19.80
C MET A 158 12.87 10.33 19.34
N LYS A 159 11.89 10.91 18.64
CA LYS A 159 11.93 12.34 18.24
C LYS A 159 11.87 13.29 19.44
N ASN A 160 11.17 12.92 20.51
CA ASN A 160 11.10 13.74 21.72
C ASN A 160 12.36 13.64 22.57
N ASP A 161 13.02 12.48 22.58
CA ASP A 161 14.22 12.22 23.37
C ASP A 161 15.50 12.80 22.68
N PHE A 162 15.44 13.02 21.35
CA PHE A 162 16.56 13.55 20.54
C PHE A 162 16.03 14.62 19.57
N PRO A 163 15.65 15.84 20.05
CA PRO A 163 15.11 16.93 19.26
C PRO A 163 16.14 17.52 18.27
#